data_dfea2a2573eca5a51bec7385f3b24414
#
_entry.id   dfea2a2573eca5a51bec7385f3b24414
#
_cell.length_a   1.000
_cell.length_b   1.000
_cell.length_c   1.000
_cell.angle_alpha   90.00
_cell.angle_beta   90.00
_cell.angle_gamma   90.00
#
_symmetry.space_group_name_H-M   'P 1'
#
loop_
_entity.id
_entity.type
_entity.pdbx_description
1 polymer ?
#
loop_
_entity_poly.entity_id
_entity_poly.type
_entity_poly.pdbx_seq_one_letter_code
_entity_poly.pdbx_strand_id
1 'polypeptide(L)'
;MRLHNAAYVGDLDTLRNLLQEDSFRRRINEKSVWCCGCLPCTPLRIAATAGHAACVAYLIAQGADVDLVDVKGQTALYVAVVNGHLDCVRILLEAGADPNGSRHHRSTPLYHAARVGRVDILQELIRFNADVDMDHQLGPRLLLSARTLNTLVVCPLYISAAYHHLECFRLLLRAGAQPDFNYTGPVCHEALTRGLASCLLDAVLRHGCEVAFIHLLLDHGANPALVPWDESEVESPNRRKVDPEALRVFLEARRNPRRLTHVCRIRIRRAMGKHRLNYMSTLPLPEPIKNFLLHQN
;
A
#
# COMPACT_ATOMS: atom_id res chain seq x y z
N MET A 1 28.94 12.79 14.05
CA MET A 1 28.04 12.39 15.13
C MET A 1 27.14 13.53 15.66
N ARG A 2 27.62 14.77 15.85
CA ARG A 2 26.80 15.87 16.39
C ARG A 2 25.52 16.13 15.57
N LEU A 3 25.61 16.14 14.22
CA LEU A 3 24.48 16.35 13.33
C LEU A 3 23.40 15.27 13.48
N HIS A 4 23.81 14.00 13.56
CA HIS A 4 22.91 12.86 13.74
C HIS A 4 22.21 12.88 15.11
N ASN A 5 22.93 13.29 16.16
CA ASN A 5 22.38 13.39 17.50
C ASN A 5 21.33 14.53 17.59
N ALA A 6 21.63 15.70 17.02
CA ALA A 6 20.68 16.81 16.95
C ALA A 6 19.42 16.43 16.16
N ALA A 7 19.57 15.68 15.05
CA ALA A 7 18.45 15.16 14.27
C ALA A 7 17.57 14.18 15.06
N TYR A 8 18.17 13.34 15.92
CA TYR A 8 17.43 12.38 16.74
C TYR A 8 16.66 13.04 17.90
N VAL A 9 17.30 13.98 18.57
CA VAL A 9 16.69 14.68 19.71
C VAL A 9 15.67 15.73 19.25
N GLY A 10 15.71 16.11 17.95
CA GLY A 10 14.83 17.14 17.41
C GLY A 10 15.30 18.57 17.69
N ASP A 11 16.59 18.72 18.02
CA ASP A 11 17.19 20.04 18.32
C ASP A 11 17.47 20.81 17.03
N LEU A 12 16.45 21.59 16.62
CA LEU A 12 16.51 22.38 15.39
C LEU A 12 17.55 23.51 15.49
N ASP A 13 17.75 24.10 16.67
CA ASP A 13 18.69 25.20 16.83
C ASP A 13 20.14 24.72 16.72
N THR A 14 20.46 23.56 17.33
CA THR A 14 21.75 22.90 17.11
C THR A 14 21.95 22.51 15.65
N LEU A 15 20.91 22.00 14.96
CA LEU A 15 20.99 21.71 13.53
C LEU A 15 21.28 22.95 12.69
N ARG A 16 20.61 24.08 13.00
CA ARG A 16 20.85 25.38 12.34
C ARG A 16 22.29 25.85 12.51
N ASN A 17 22.80 25.79 13.73
CA ASN A 17 24.17 26.25 14.05
C ASN A 17 25.20 25.34 13.34
N LEU A 18 25.06 24.03 13.39
CA LEU A 18 25.99 23.10 12.76
C LEU A 18 26.01 23.24 11.23
N LEU A 19 24.87 23.42 10.59
CA LEU A 19 24.78 23.50 9.12
C LEU A 19 25.15 24.89 8.56
N GLN A 20 25.45 25.89 9.41
CA GLN A 20 26.13 27.13 9.00
C GLN A 20 27.59 26.85 8.60
N GLU A 21 28.21 25.84 9.19
CA GLU A 21 29.56 25.45 8.86
C GLU A 21 29.60 24.58 7.59
N ASP A 22 30.38 24.94 6.59
CA ASP A 22 30.51 24.19 5.33
C ASP A 22 30.96 22.74 5.54
N SER A 23 31.74 22.48 6.61
CA SER A 23 32.21 21.14 6.97
C SER A 23 31.03 20.17 7.26
N PHE A 24 30.00 20.63 7.95
CA PHE A 24 28.82 19.84 8.27
C PHE A 24 27.82 19.81 7.09
N ARG A 25 27.70 20.90 6.33
CA ARG A 25 26.84 20.96 5.14
C ARG A 25 27.26 19.92 4.10
N ARG A 26 28.56 19.75 3.85
CA ARG A 26 29.09 18.72 2.93
C ARG A 26 28.80 17.29 3.39
N ARG A 27 28.57 17.09 4.68
CA ARG A 27 28.32 15.79 5.33
C ARG A 27 26.84 15.53 5.61
N ILE A 28 25.91 16.35 5.10
CA ILE A 28 24.46 16.24 5.37
C ILE A 28 23.88 14.89 4.93
N ASN A 29 24.46 14.28 3.88
CA ASN A 29 24.06 13.00 3.34
C ASN A 29 24.96 11.82 3.83
N GLU A 30 25.88 12.08 4.74
CA GLU A 30 26.77 11.06 5.26
C GLU A 30 26.02 10.10 6.18
N LYS A 31 26.23 8.80 5.91
CA LYS A 31 25.69 7.74 6.75
C LYS A 31 26.68 7.45 7.89
N SER A 32 26.25 7.56 9.12
CA SER A 32 27.06 7.17 10.28
C SER A 32 26.30 6.24 11.22
N VAL A 33 27.04 5.40 11.91
CA VAL A 33 26.51 4.58 13.01
C VAL A 33 26.28 5.51 14.18
N TRP A 34 25.02 5.68 14.54
CA TRP A 34 24.63 6.69 15.53
C TRP A 34 24.53 6.16 16.97
N CYS A 35 24.13 4.88 17.16
CA CYS A 35 24.08 4.23 18.48
C CYS A 35 24.52 2.76 18.41
N CYS A 36 24.77 2.17 19.57
CA CYS A 36 25.19 0.77 19.69
C CYS A 36 24.20 -0.16 18.98
N GLY A 37 24.64 -0.78 17.88
CA GLY A 37 23.84 -1.73 17.11
C GLY A 37 22.94 -1.15 16.03
N CYS A 38 22.86 0.18 15.87
CA CYS A 38 22.14 0.79 14.77
C CYS A 38 22.90 0.75 13.45
N LEU A 39 22.16 0.57 12.37
CA LEU A 39 22.72 0.60 11.02
C LEU A 39 23.08 2.04 10.62
N PRO A 40 24.15 2.21 9.78
CA PRO A 40 24.49 3.52 9.27
C PRO A 40 23.33 4.18 8.54
N CYS A 41 22.96 5.39 8.96
CA CYS A 41 21.85 6.15 8.38
C CYS A 41 22.16 7.66 8.32
N THR A 42 21.41 8.38 7.49
CA THR A 42 21.54 9.83 7.31
C THR A 42 20.83 10.59 8.42
N PRO A 43 21.21 11.85 8.69
CA PRO A 43 20.48 12.73 9.63
C PRO A 43 19.00 12.86 9.28
N LEU A 44 18.67 13.00 7.97
CA LEU A 44 17.28 13.09 7.49
C LEU A 44 16.47 11.86 7.89
N ARG A 45 17.01 10.67 7.67
CA ARG A 45 16.32 9.43 8.03
C ARG A 45 16.13 9.30 9.55
N ILE A 46 17.10 9.75 10.34
CA ILE A 46 17.00 9.76 11.81
C ILE A 46 15.87 10.68 12.27
N ALA A 47 15.85 11.92 11.77
CA ALA A 47 14.80 12.89 12.09
C ALA A 47 13.41 12.37 11.70
N ALA A 48 13.29 11.72 10.53
CA ALA A 48 12.06 11.08 10.05
C ALA A 48 11.64 9.88 10.92
N THR A 49 12.60 9.09 11.43
CA THR A 49 12.33 7.97 12.34
C THR A 49 11.79 8.46 13.69
N ALA A 50 12.34 9.57 14.19
CA ALA A 50 11.94 10.18 15.47
C ALA A 50 10.69 11.08 15.37
N GLY A 51 10.24 11.43 14.14
CA GLY A 51 9.04 12.23 13.93
C GLY A 51 9.25 13.75 14.04
N HIS A 52 10.50 14.22 13.96
CA HIS A 52 10.84 15.63 14.09
C HIS A 52 10.64 16.39 12.78
N ALA A 53 9.38 16.74 12.46
CA ALA A 53 8.97 17.36 11.20
C ALA A 53 9.75 18.64 10.87
N ALA A 54 9.99 19.52 11.86
CA ALA A 54 10.75 20.75 11.68
C ALA A 54 12.21 20.47 11.28
N CYS A 55 12.84 19.44 11.87
CA CYS A 55 14.20 19.03 11.52
C CYS A 55 14.24 18.40 10.12
N VAL A 56 13.22 17.59 9.76
CA VAL A 56 13.08 17.02 8.41
C VAL A 56 13.00 18.13 7.37
N ALA A 57 12.10 19.11 7.56
CA ALA A 57 11.96 20.25 6.65
C ALA A 57 13.25 21.05 6.51
N TYR A 58 13.92 21.32 7.62
CA TYR A 58 15.16 22.08 7.60
C TYR A 58 16.31 21.34 6.91
N LEU A 59 16.49 20.05 7.19
CA LEU A 59 17.51 19.22 6.52
C LEU A 59 17.30 19.18 5.01
N ILE A 60 16.06 19.04 4.55
CA ILE A 60 15.72 19.06 3.12
C ILE A 60 16.05 20.44 2.50
N ALA A 61 15.69 21.54 3.18
CA ALA A 61 16.01 22.89 2.73
C ALA A 61 17.52 23.16 2.63
N GLN A 62 18.34 22.44 3.42
CA GLN A 62 19.80 22.51 3.36
C GLN A 62 20.43 21.52 2.34
N GLY A 63 19.62 20.83 1.54
CA GLY A 63 20.09 19.95 0.47
C GLY A 63 20.27 18.49 0.87
N ALA A 64 19.59 18.02 1.91
CA ALA A 64 19.55 16.60 2.20
C ALA A 64 18.80 15.85 1.07
N ASP A 65 19.40 14.77 0.60
CA ASP A 65 18.79 13.90 -0.41
C ASP A 65 17.68 13.05 0.24
N VAL A 66 16.45 13.22 -0.28
CA VAL A 66 15.23 12.64 0.28
C VAL A 66 15.11 11.13 0.04
N ASP A 67 15.75 10.61 -1.02
CA ASP A 67 15.64 9.21 -1.43
C ASP A 67 16.86 8.35 -1.10
N LEU A 68 17.80 8.88 -0.32
CA LEU A 68 18.92 8.08 0.16
C LEU A 68 18.45 6.91 1.01
N VAL A 69 18.91 5.72 0.61
CA VAL A 69 18.59 4.46 1.30
C VAL A 69 19.66 4.10 2.33
N ASP A 70 19.23 3.42 3.39
CA ASP A 70 20.15 2.74 4.31
C ASP A 70 20.63 1.38 3.73
N VAL A 71 21.35 0.61 4.53
CA VAL A 71 21.84 -0.73 4.16
C VAL A 71 20.72 -1.77 3.98
N LYS A 72 19.50 -1.48 4.45
CA LYS A 72 18.31 -2.31 4.24
C LYS A 72 17.46 -1.84 3.06
N GLY A 73 17.90 -0.81 2.33
CA GLY A 73 17.14 -0.21 1.25
C GLY A 73 15.98 0.69 1.72
N GLN A 74 15.98 1.14 2.98
CA GLN A 74 14.91 1.96 3.54
C GLN A 74 15.20 3.46 3.34
N THR A 75 14.22 4.20 2.83
CA THR A 75 14.25 5.67 2.69
C THR A 75 13.75 6.38 3.96
N ALA A 76 13.94 7.70 4.04
CA ALA A 76 13.35 8.53 5.09
C ALA A 76 11.81 8.46 5.09
N LEU A 77 11.19 8.45 3.90
CA LEU A 77 9.74 8.28 3.74
C LEU A 77 9.26 6.94 4.32
N TYR A 78 9.95 5.86 3.99
CA TYR A 78 9.57 4.54 4.48
C TYR A 78 9.54 4.46 6.01
N VAL A 79 10.56 4.97 6.69
CA VAL A 79 10.61 4.93 8.16
C VAL A 79 9.61 5.89 8.82
N ALA A 80 9.31 7.05 8.19
CA ALA A 80 8.26 7.95 8.66
C ALA A 80 6.88 7.27 8.62
N VAL A 81 6.59 6.52 7.54
CA VAL A 81 5.34 5.75 7.40
C VAL A 81 5.26 4.63 8.43
N VAL A 82 6.32 3.83 8.59
CA VAL A 82 6.35 2.71 9.56
C VAL A 82 6.11 3.20 10.99
N ASN A 83 6.67 4.35 11.35
CA ASN A 83 6.51 4.95 12.69
C ASN A 83 5.25 5.83 12.82
N GLY A 84 4.51 6.08 11.74
CA GLY A 84 3.25 6.79 11.76
C GLY A 84 3.36 8.31 11.85
N HIS A 85 4.46 8.90 11.41
CA HIS A 85 4.72 10.34 11.48
C HIS A 85 4.17 11.07 10.26
N LEU A 86 2.86 11.40 10.26
CA LEU A 86 2.15 11.99 9.13
C LEU A 86 2.77 13.30 8.62
N ASP A 87 3.17 14.19 9.51
CA ASP A 87 3.76 15.48 9.12
C ASP A 87 5.11 15.29 8.40
N CYS A 88 5.93 14.35 8.88
CA CYS A 88 7.17 13.98 8.18
C CYS A 88 6.89 13.38 6.80
N VAL A 89 5.84 12.54 6.69
CA VAL A 89 5.41 11.94 5.41
C VAL A 89 5.03 13.03 4.42
N ARG A 90 4.20 14.02 4.83
CA ARG A 90 3.80 15.15 3.98
C ARG A 90 5.01 15.96 3.48
N ILE A 91 5.88 16.36 4.40
CA ILE A 91 7.08 17.15 4.06
C ILE A 91 7.98 16.40 3.07
N LEU A 92 8.21 15.09 3.28
CA LEU A 92 9.03 14.29 2.40
C LEU A 92 8.41 14.13 1.01
N LEU A 93 7.10 13.87 0.92
CA LEU A 93 6.38 13.76 -0.35
C LEU A 93 6.35 15.09 -1.10
N GLU A 94 6.12 16.22 -0.42
CA GLU A 94 6.17 17.57 -0.99
C GLU A 94 7.56 17.93 -1.51
N ALA A 95 8.60 17.40 -0.86
CA ALA A 95 9.99 17.54 -1.30
C ALA A 95 10.39 16.61 -2.46
N GLY A 96 9.46 15.80 -2.96
CA GLY A 96 9.67 14.92 -4.11
C GLY A 96 10.20 13.53 -3.79
N ALA A 97 10.10 13.05 -2.54
CA ALA A 97 10.40 11.67 -2.22
C ALA A 97 9.54 10.69 -3.04
N ASP A 98 10.14 9.59 -3.52
CA ASP A 98 9.40 8.56 -4.26
C ASP A 98 8.37 7.91 -3.33
N PRO A 99 7.04 8.07 -3.60
CA PRO A 99 5.99 7.52 -2.76
C PRO A 99 5.98 5.99 -2.73
N ASN A 100 6.63 5.33 -3.71
CA ASN A 100 6.78 3.88 -3.76
C ASN A 100 7.98 3.39 -2.93
N GLY A 101 8.84 4.30 -2.50
CA GLY A 101 10.06 3.98 -1.78
C GLY A 101 11.12 3.34 -2.68
N SER A 102 12.12 2.71 -2.08
CA SER A 102 13.24 2.14 -2.82
C SER A 102 12.95 0.75 -3.38
N ARG A 103 13.35 0.51 -4.63
CA ARG A 103 13.32 -0.82 -5.28
C ARG A 103 14.22 -1.86 -4.58
N HIS A 104 15.14 -1.43 -3.74
CA HIS A 104 16.01 -2.30 -2.95
C HIS A 104 15.33 -2.82 -1.67
N HIS A 105 14.15 -2.28 -1.33
CA HIS A 105 13.36 -2.73 -0.20
C HIS A 105 12.18 -3.61 -0.67
N ARG A 106 11.89 -4.68 0.09
CA ARG A 106 10.88 -5.68 -0.32
C ARG A 106 9.45 -5.18 -0.26
N SER A 107 9.16 -4.19 0.56
CA SER A 107 7.81 -3.66 0.78
C SER A 107 7.77 -2.16 0.54
N THR A 108 6.61 -1.69 0.08
CA THR A 108 6.38 -0.27 -0.18
C THR A 108 5.90 0.48 1.08
N PRO A 109 6.05 1.81 1.15
CA PRO A 109 5.41 2.62 2.19
C PRO A 109 3.90 2.38 2.26
N LEU A 110 3.24 2.27 1.09
CA LEU A 110 1.80 2.03 0.98
C LEU A 110 1.38 0.70 1.63
N TYR A 111 2.16 -0.37 1.45
CA TYR A 111 1.93 -1.65 2.12
C TYR A 111 1.95 -1.51 3.65
N HIS A 112 2.91 -0.75 4.19
CA HIS A 112 2.99 -0.55 5.64
C HIS A 112 1.84 0.28 6.19
N ALA A 113 1.44 1.35 5.50
CA ALA A 113 0.27 2.14 5.86
C ALA A 113 -1.00 1.28 5.88
N ALA A 114 -1.19 0.42 4.87
CA ALA A 114 -2.31 -0.50 4.78
C ALA A 114 -2.30 -1.57 5.88
N ARG A 115 -1.10 -2.10 6.23
CA ARG A 115 -0.93 -3.12 7.28
C ARG A 115 -1.29 -2.61 8.67
N VAL A 116 -0.96 -1.35 8.98
CA VAL A 116 -1.18 -0.74 10.29
C VAL A 116 -2.55 -0.04 10.36
N GLY A 117 -3.26 0.09 9.23
CA GLY A 117 -4.56 0.75 9.18
C GLY A 117 -4.48 2.29 9.21
N ARG A 118 -3.34 2.90 8.83
CA ARG A 118 -3.15 4.35 8.80
C ARG A 118 -3.76 4.96 7.54
N VAL A 119 -5.07 5.22 7.64
CA VAL A 119 -5.89 5.80 6.56
C VAL A 119 -5.35 7.17 6.11
N ASP A 120 -4.95 8.00 7.06
CA ASP A 120 -4.36 9.32 6.86
C ASP A 120 -3.09 9.28 6.00
N ILE A 121 -2.13 8.43 6.36
CA ILE A 121 -0.88 8.25 5.62
C ILE A 121 -1.14 7.60 4.26
N LEU A 122 -2.05 6.61 4.20
CA LEU A 122 -2.44 5.95 2.96
C LEU A 122 -3.01 6.95 1.95
N GLN A 123 -3.86 7.88 2.40
CA GLN A 123 -4.42 8.95 1.56
C GLN A 123 -3.34 9.85 0.98
N GLU A 124 -2.37 10.27 1.80
CA GLU A 124 -1.28 11.14 1.31
C GLU A 124 -0.41 10.39 0.28
N LEU A 125 -0.05 9.13 0.53
CA LEU A 125 0.71 8.34 -0.45
C LEU A 125 -0.03 8.21 -1.79
N ILE A 126 -1.34 7.92 -1.77
CA ILE A 126 -2.18 7.85 -2.97
C ILE A 126 -2.26 9.22 -3.66
N ARG A 127 -2.40 10.31 -2.90
CA ARG A 127 -2.43 11.68 -3.43
C ARG A 127 -1.16 12.03 -4.21
N PHE A 128 -0.01 11.53 -3.75
CA PHE A 128 1.28 11.68 -4.43
C PHE A 128 1.59 10.55 -5.42
N ASN A 129 0.56 9.86 -5.93
CA ASN A 129 0.64 8.83 -6.97
C ASN A 129 1.44 7.58 -6.60
N ALA A 130 1.43 7.15 -5.33
CA ALA A 130 1.90 5.81 -4.98
C ALA A 130 1.18 4.76 -5.82
N ASP A 131 1.93 3.80 -6.35
CA ASP A 131 1.34 2.69 -7.10
C ASP A 131 0.67 1.70 -6.13
N VAL A 132 -0.66 1.62 -6.20
CA VAL A 132 -1.49 0.79 -5.32
C VAL A 132 -1.28 -0.72 -5.51
N ASP A 133 -0.74 -1.12 -6.67
CA ASP A 133 -0.46 -2.51 -7.02
C ASP A 133 1.05 -2.81 -7.12
N MET A 134 1.92 -1.88 -6.69
CA MET A 134 3.36 -2.05 -6.84
C MET A 134 3.87 -3.22 -6.00
N ASP A 135 4.61 -4.09 -6.68
CA ASP A 135 5.37 -5.16 -6.06
C ASP A 135 6.84 -5.07 -6.52
N HIS A 136 7.72 -4.70 -5.62
CA HIS A 136 9.17 -4.63 -5.89
C HIS A 136 9.82 -6.01 -6.12
N GLN A 137 9.09 -7.11 -5.88
CA GLN A 137 9.62 -8.47 -6.04
C GLN A 137 9.46 -9.03 -7.44
N LEU A 138 8.57 -8.45 -8.26
CA LEU A 138 8.31 -8.89 -9.62
C LEU A 138 9.25 -8.20 -10.62
N GLY A 139 10.51 -8.65 -10.67
CA GLY A 139 11.33 -8.42 -11.85
C GLY A 139 10.77 -9.21 -13.05
N PRO A 140 10.94 -8.73 -14.32
CA PRO A 140 10.31 -9.31 -15.51
C PRO A 140 10.73 -10.76 -15.85
N ARG A 141 11.56 -11.40 -15.05
CA ARG A 141 12.13 -12.74 -15.30
C ARG A 141 11.61 -13.87 -14.40
N LEU A 142 10.61 -13.65 -13.54
CA LEU A 142 10.20 -14.64 -12.52
C LEU A 142 8.74 -15.11 -12.63
N LEU A 143 8.22 -15.19 -13.85
CA LEU A 143 6.85 -15.63 -14.17
C LEU A 143 6.54 -17.11 -13.88
N LEU A 144 7.48 -17.94 -13.43
CA LEU A 144 7.32 -19.39 -13.42
C LEU A 144 7.73 -20.12 -12.13
N SER A 145 7.88 -19.46 -10.99
CA SER A 145 8.22 -20.16 -9.75
C SER A 145 7.17 -19.96 -8.65
N ALA A 146 7.19 -20.85 -7.65
CA ALA A 146 6.36 -20.80 -6.43
C ALA A 146 6.35 -19.45 -5.68
N ARG A 147 7.09 -18.42 -6.18
CA ARG A 147 7.15 -17.05 -5.68
C ARG A 147 5.94 -16.20 -6.06
N THR A 148 5.15 -16.55 -7.10
CA THR A 148 3.91 -15.85 -7.46
C THR A 148 2.87 -15.87 -6.34
N LEU A 149 2.92 -16.85 -5.46
CA LEU A 149 2.05 -16.95 -4.29
C LEU A 149 2.48 -16.06 -3.10
N ASN A 150 3.79 -15.73 -3.03
CA ASN A 150 4.29 -14.78 -2.03
C ASN A 150 4.00 -13.32 -2.38
N THR A 151 3.64 -13.01 -3.63
CA THR A 151 3.34 -11.64 -4.06
C THR A 151 2.00 -11.16 -3.55
N LEU A 152 1.01 -12.03 -3.40
CA LEU A 152 -0.27 -11.65 -2.78
C LEU A 152 -0.06 -11.08 -1.37
N VAL A 153 0.86 -11.65 -0.60
CA VAL A 153 1.15 -11.26 0.79
C VAL A 153 1.74 -9.84 0.90
N VAL A 154 2.41 -9.35 -0.14
CA VAL A 154 2.96 -7.98 -0.16
C VAL A 154 2.04 -6.96 -0.86
N CYS A 155 0.89 -7.41 -1.36
CA CYS A 155 -0.12 -6.53 -1.94
C CYS A 155 -0.79 -5.68 -0.84
N PRO A 156 -0.83 -4.33 -0.97
CA PRO A 156 -1.49 -3.46 0.01
C PRO A 156 -2.96 -3.83 0.22
N LEU A 157 -3.66 -4.23 -0.83
CA LEU A 157 -5.07 -4.62 -0.75
C LEU A 157 -5.25 -5.92 0.05
N TYR A 158 -4.39 -6.94 -0.17
CA TYR A 158 -4.42 -8.18 0.61
C TYR A 158 -4.15 -7.93 2.09
N ILE A 159 -3.09 -7.17 2.41
CA ILE A 159 -2.69 -6.95 3.79
C ILE A 159 -3.74 -6.16 4.59
N SER A 160 -4.43 -5.20 3.95
CA SER A 160 -5.53 -4.46 4.59
C SER A 160 -6.71 -5.36 4.92
N ALA A 161 -7.01 -6.37 4.09
CA ALA A 161 -8.01 -7.39 4.38
C ALA A 161 -7.56 -8.33 5.50
N ALA A 162 -6.32 -8.83 5.45
CA ALA A 162 -5.78 -9.75 6.46
C ALA A 162 -5.76 -9.16 7.88
N TYR A 163 -5.69 -7.83 8.01
CA TYR A 163 -5.75 -7.10 9.27
C TYR A 163 -7.10 -6.39 9.50
N HIS A 164 -8.13 -6.67 8.69
CA HIS A 164 -9.49 -6.13 8.82
C HIS A 164 -9.58 -4.60 8.75
N HIS A 165 -8.69 -3.94 8.01
CA HIS A 165 -8.69 -2.48 7.84
C HIS A 165 -9.59 -2.06 6.67
N LEU A 166 -10.92 -2.06 6.89
CA LEU A 166 -11.93 -1.81 5.87
C LEU A 166 -11.75 -0.47 5.13
N GLU A 167 -11.45 0.62 5.85
CA GLU A 167 -11.28 1.93 5.21
C GLU A 167 -10.03 2.00 4.33
N CYS A 168 -8.91 1.39 4.75
CA CYS A 168 -7.75 1.25 3.89
C CYS A 168 -8.07 0.44 2.63
N PHE A 169 -8.78 -0.67 2.79
CA PHE A 169 -9.22 -1.54 1.70
C PHE A 169 -10.11 -0.78 0.69
N ARG A 170 -11.08 0.00 1.20
CA ARG A 170 -11.97 0.85 0.40
C ARG A 170 -11.19 1.89 -0.40
N LEU A 171 -10.26 2.59 0.25
CA LEU A 171 -9.43 3.61 -0.40
C LEU A 171 -8.55 3.03 -1.52
N LEU A 172 -7.93 1.88 -1.28
CA LEU A 172 -7.11 1.21 -2.29
C LEU A 172 -7.92 0.83 -3.53
N LEU A 173 -9.11 0.25 -3.36
CA LEU A 173 -10.00 -0.08 -4.47
C LEU A 173 -10.49 1.17 -5.22
N ARG A 174 -10.81 2.25 -4.49
CA ARG A 174 -11.17 3.55 -5.11
C ARG A 174 -10.01 4.13 -5.91
N ALA A 175 -8.79 4.00 -5.44
CA ALA A 175 -7.58 4.42 -6.14
C ALA A 175 -7.20 3.51 -7.33
N GLY A 176 -7.96 2.44 -7.56
CA GLY A 176 -7.80 1.58 -8.74
C GLY A 176 -6.98 0.34 -8.51
N ALA A 177 -6.75 -0.07 -7.26
CA ALA A 177 -6.16 -1.36 -6.96
C ALA A 177 -6.94 -2.49 -7.65
N GLN A 178 -6.21 -3.45 -8.23
CA GLN A 178 -6.83 -4.55 -8.96
C GLN A 178 -7.43 -5.57 -8.00
N PRO A 179 -8.75 -5.83 -8.06
CA PRO A 179 -9.42 -6.76 -7.15
C PRO A 179 -9.01 -8.22 -7.39
N ASP A 180 -8.50 -8.54 -8.58
CA ASP A 180 -7.96 -9.86 -8.95
C ASP A 180 -6.43 -9.82 -9.07
N PHE A 181 -5.75 -9.06 -8.21
CA PHE A 181 -4.30 -8.88 -8.24
C PHE A 181 -3.55 -10.23 -8.33
N ASN A 182 -2.55 -10.27 -9.21
CA ASN A 182 -1.73 -11.45 -9.52
C ASN A 182 -2.46 -12.66 -10.14
N TYR A 183 -3.73 -12.53 -10.51
CA TYR A 183 -4.37 -13.55 -11.31
C TYR A 183 -4.06 -13.34 -12.79
N THR A 184 -3.02 -13.99 -13.30
CA THR A 184 -2.60 -13.91 -14.71
C THR A 184 -2.74 -15.22 -15.47
N GLY A 185 -3.30 -16.27 -14.86
CA GLY A 185 -3.34 -17.58 -15.48
C GLY A 185 -4.32 -18.57 -14.85
N PRO A 186 -4.34 -19.81 -15.33
CA PRO A 186 -5.18 -20.85 -14.76
C PRO A 186 -4.84 -21.09 -13.28
N VAL A 187 -5.87 -21.43 -12.50
CA VAL A 187 -5.75 -21.74 -11.08
C VAL A 187 -4.68 -22.82 -10.87
N CYS A 188 -3.65 -22.53 -10.09
CA CYS A 188 -2.64 -23.51 -9.76
C CYS A 188 -3.19 -24.48 -8.70
N HIS A 189 -3.66 -25.66 -9.12
CA HIS A 189 -4.21 -26.67 -8.22
C HIS A 189 -3.23 -27.10 -7.11
N GLU A 190 -1.93 -27.15 -7.38
CA GLU A 190 -0.93 -27.46 -6.36
C GLU A 190 -0.86 -26.39 -5.24
N ALA A 191 -1.10 -25.12 -5.58
CA ALA A 191 -1.15 -24.06 -4.60
C ALA A 191 -2.38 -24.18 -3.69
N LEU A 192 -3.51 -24.59 -4.28
CA LEU A 192 -4.75 -24.81 -3.55
C LEU A 192 -4.65 -25.99 -2.58
N THR A 193 -4.00 -27.09 -2.98
CA THR A 193 -3.76 -28.24 -2.11
C THR A 193 -2.89 -27.90 -0.90
N ARG A 194 -2.04 -26.87 -1.01
CA ARG A 194 -1.22 -26.34 0.10
C ARG A 194 -1.96 -25.32 0.96
N GLY A 195 -3.27 -25.10 0.76
CA GLY A 195 -4.08 -24.16 1.53
C GLY A 195 -3.82 -22.67 1.24
N LEU A 196 -3.14 -22.36 0.14
CA LEU A 196 -2.89 -20.99 -0.29
C LEU A 196 -4.14 -20.42 -0.99
N ALA A 197 -4.40 -19.12 -0.79
CA ALA A 197 -5.52 -18.46 -1.45
C ALA A 197 -5.31 -18.37 -2.97
N SER A 198 -6.34 -18.67 -3.75
CA SER A 198 -6.31 -18.64 -5.22
C SER A 198 -6.31 -17.23 -5.78
N CYS A 199 -7.01 -16.33 -5.08
CA CYS A 199 -7.18 -14.93 -5.44
C CYS A 199 -7.52 -14.10 -4.17
N LEU A 200 -7.64 -12.79 -4.35
CA LEU A 200 -7.95 -11.91 -3.23
C LEU A 200 -9.32 -12.20 -2.60
N LEU A 201 -10.33 -12.51 -3.41
CA LEU A 201 -11.67 -12.85 -2.92
C LEU A 201 -11.65 -14.13 -2.04
N ASP A 202 -10.90 -15.15 -2.47
CA ASP A 202 -10.67 -16.37 -1.67
C ASP A 202 -9.94 -16.04 -0.35
N ALA A 203 -8.92 -15.16 -0.40
CA ALA A 203 -8.19 -14.73 0.78
C ALA A 203 -9.10 -14.01 1.79
N VAL A 204 -9.93 -13.08 1.34
CA VAL A 204 -10.88 -12.33 2.19
C VAL A 204 -11.86 -13.28 2.87
N LEU A 205 -12.41 -14.25 2.16
CA LEU A 205 -13.28 -15.28 2.73
C LEU A 205 -12.56 -16.12 3.79
N ARG A 206 -11.33 -16.59 3.52
CA ARG A 206 -10.52 -17.41 4.44
C ARG A 206 -10.09 -16.64 5.70
N HIS A 207 -9.88 -15.33 5.60
CA HIS A 207 -9.57 -14.48 6.76
C HIS A 207 -10.80 -14.16 7.62
N GLY A 208 -12.00 -14.56 7.20
CA GLY A 208 -13.24 -14.27 7.94
C GLY A 208 -13.57 -12.79 7.96
N CYS A 209 -13.27 -12.09 6.88
CA CYS A 209 -13.60 -10.68 6.74
C CYS A 209 -15.13 -10.51 6.64
N GLU A 210 -15.60 -9.37 7.15
CA GLU A 210 -17.01 -8.99 7.10
C GLU A 210 -17.53 -8.87 5.67
N VAL A 211 -18.83 -9.01 5.48
CA VAL A 211 -19.52 -8.93 4.19
C VAL A 211 -19.19 -7.67 3.39
N ALA A 212 -18.86 -6.57 4.07
CA ALA A 212 -18.47 -5.30 3.44
C ALA A 212 -17.26 -5.43 2.51
N PHE A 213 -16.27 -6.28 2.86
CA PHE A 213 -15.11 -6.55 2.00
C PHE A 213 -15.51 -7.27 0.71
N ILE A 214 -16.46 -8.21 0.80
CA ILE A 214 -16.96 -8.95 -0.37
C ILE A 214 -17.71 -8.00 -1.31
N HIS A 215 -18.61 -7.18 -0.78
CA HIS A 215 -19.31 -6.17 -1.58
C HIS A 215 -18.34 -5.25 -2.31
N LEU A 216 -17.34 -4.71 -1.61
CA LEU A 216 -16.34 -3.84 -2.21
C LEU A 216 -15.58 -4.54 -3.35
N LEU A 217 -15.14 -5.79 -3.16
CA LEU A 217 -14.46 -6.54 -4.22
C LEU A 217 -15.37 -6.77 -5.44
N LEU A 218 -16.60 -7.22 -5.22
CA LEU A 218 -17.55 -7.48 -6.28
C LEU A 218 -17.90 -6.20 -7.06
N ASP A 219 -18.09 -5.09 -6.35
CA ASP A 219 -18.38 -3.78 -6.94
C ASP A 219 -17.23 -3.24 -7.79
N HIS A 220 -15.98 -3.56 -7.43
CA HIS A 220 -14.79 -3.18 -8.19
C HIS A 220 -14.38 -4.21 -9.25
N GLY A 221 -15.12 -5.31 -9.36
CA GLY A 221 -14.98 -6.24 -10.47
C GLY A 221 -14.22 -7.52 -10.19
N ALA A 222 -14.03 -7.92 -8.92
CA ALA A 222 -13.47 -9.22 -8.57
C ALA A 222 -14.26 -10.36 -9.23
N ASN A 223 -13.57 -11.35 -9.78
CA ASN A 223 -14.20 -12.46 -10.46
C ASN A 223 -14.51 -13.61 -9.49
N PRO A 224 -15.80 -13.91 -9.17
CA PRO A 224 -16.14 -14.99 -8.25
C PRO A 224 -15.76 -16.39 -8.77
N ALA A 225 -15.61 -16.55 -10.08
CA ALA A 225 -15.25 -17.84 -10.69
C ALA A 225 -13.78 -18.24 -10.38
N LEU A 226 -12.95 -17.30 -9.88
CA LEU A 226 -11.57 -17.60 -9.49
C LEU A 226 -11.46 -18.30 -8.13
N VAL A 227 -12.53 -18.32 -7.35
CA VAL A 227 -12.58 -19.02 -6.06
C VAL A 227 -12.96 -20.48 -6.31
N PRO A 228 -12.08 -21.46 -6.02
CA PRO A 228 -12.26 -22.86 -6.37
C PRO A 228 -13.13 -23.63 -5.35
N TRP A 229 -14.05 -22.98 -4.69
CA TRP A 229 -14.86 -23.60 -3.67
C TRP A 229 -16.07 -24.32 -4.27
N ASP A 230 -16.22 -25.60 -3.99
CA ASP A 230 -17.39 -26.38 -4.31
C ASP A 230 -18.43 -26.27 -3.18
N GLU A 231 -19.72 -26.48 -3.50
CA GLU A 231 -20.81 -26.42 -2.52
C GLU A 231 -20.65 -27.46 -1.40
N SER A 232 -20.05 -28.60 -1.70
CA SER A 232 -19.74 -29.67 -0.72
C SER A 232 -18.63 -29.28 0.27
N GLU A 233 -17.75 -28.37 -0.11
CA GLU A 233 -16.68 -27.89 0.78
C GLU A 233 -17.14 -26.81 1.75
N VAL A 234 -18.35 -26.24 1.59
CA VAL A 234 -18.92 -25.21 2.48
C VAL A 234 -19.11 -25.73 3.89
N GLU A 235 -19.32 -27.03 4.09
CA GLU A 235 -19.52 -27.67 5.41
C GLU A 235 -18.24 -28.18 6.07
N SER A 236 -17.06 -27.93 5.49
CA SER A 236 -15.78 -28.42 6.01
C SER A 236 -15.41 -27.77 7.35
N PRO A 237 -14.96 -28.54 8.37
CA PRO A 237 -14.60 -28.03 9.70
C PRO A 237 -13.43 -27.01 9.71
N ASN A 238 -12.60 -26.96 8.66
CA ASN A 238 -11.52 -26.00 8.49
C ASN A 238 -12.00 -24.57 8.18
N ARG A 239 -13.31 -24.35 7.98
CA ARG A 239 -13.90 -23.05 7.59
C ARG A 239 -14.62 -22.32 8.72
N ARG A 240 -14.39 -22.69 9.96
CA ARG A 240 -15.01 -22.05 11.14
C ARG A 240 -14.77 -20.54 11.26
N LYS A 241 -13.90 -19.95 10.42
CA LYS A 241 -13.60 -18.52 10.42
C LYS A 241 -14.34 -17.70 9.35
N VAL A 242 -15.04 -18.35 8.42
CA VAL A 242 -15.71 -17.63 7.33
C VAL A 242 -16.99 -16.99 7.88
N ASP A 243 -17.17 -15.71 7.60
CA ASP A 243 -18.41 -15.00 7.88
C ASP A 243 -19.57 -15.59 7.06
N PRO A 244 -20.65 -16.09 7.69
CA PRO A 244 -21.77 -16.70 6.97
C PRO A 244 -22.47 -15.77 5.99
N GLU A 245 -22.58 -14.48 6.30
CA GLU A 245 -23.20 -13.49 5.43
C GLU A 245 -22.30 -13.19 4.22
N ALA A 246 -21.00 -13.04 4.44
CA ALA A 246 -20.01 -12.89 3.37
C ALA A 246 -20.04 -14.09 2.41
N LEU A 247 -20.14 -15.30 2.94
CA LEU A 247 -20.26 -16.53 2.14
C LEU A 247 -21.55 -16.53 1.32
N ARG A 248 -22.69 -16.15 1.91
CA ARG A 248 -23.98 -16.08 1.20
C ARG A 248 -23.93 -15.13 0.02
N VAL A 249 -23.41 -13.91 0.24
CA VAL A 249 -23.26 -12.90 -0.81
C VAL A 249 -22.31 -13.36 -1.91
N PHE A 250 -21.21 -14.02 -1.55
CA PHE A 250 -20.29 -14.61 -2.54
C PHE A 250 -20.97 -15.67 -3.41
N LEU A 251 -21.69 -16.63 -2.82
CA LEU A 251 -22.39 -17.69 -3.54
C LEU A 251 -23.49 -17.13 -4.46
N GLU A 252 -24.22 -16.12 -4.00
CA GLU A 252 -25.21 -15.42 -4.81
C GLU A 252 -24.55 -14.72 -6.02
N ALA A 253 -23.44 -14.01 -5.81
CA ALA A 253 -22.69 -13.35 -6.87
C ALA A 253 -22.08 -14.34 -7.88
N ARG A 254 -21.76 -15.56 -7.46
CA ARG A 254 -21.26 -16.63 -8.33
C ARG A 254 -22.36 -17.21 -9.23
N ARG A 255 -23.60 -17.30 -8.72
CA ARG A 255 -24.77 -17.86 -9.44
C ARG A 255 -25.40 -16.85 -10.39
N ASN A 256 -25.38 -15.58 -10.05
CA ASN A 256 -26.11 -14.52 -10.76
C ASN A 256 -25.16 -13.66 -11.63
N PRO A 257 -25.56 -13.34 -12.88
CA PRO A 257 -24.80 -12.42 -13.70
C PRO A 257 -24.85 -11.00 -13.11
N ARG A 258 -23.75 -10.25 -13.30
CA ARG A 258 -23.69 -8.85 -12.86
C ARG A 258 -24.66 -7.97 -13.62
N ARG A 259 -25.25 -6.98 -12.96
CA ARG A 259 -26.07 -5.94 -13.60
C ARG A 259 -25.22 -5.18 -14.63
N LEU A 260 -25.84 -4.83 -15.77
CA LEU A 260 -25.18 -4.14 -16.87
C LEU A 260 -24.52 -2.82 -16.40
N THR A 261 -25.17 -2.07 -15.52
CA THR A 261 -24.63 -0.84 -14.93
C THR A 261 -23.29 -1.09 -14.22
N HIS A 262 -23.15 -2.17 -13.45
CA HIS A 262 -21.90 -2.55 -12.79
C HIS A 262 -20.82 -2.94 -13.81
N VAL A 263 -21.17 -3.68 -14.85
CA VAL A 263 -20.24 -4.04 -15.92
C VAL A 263 -19.73 -2.79 -16.64
N CYS A 264 -20.59 -1.84 -16.94
CA CYS A 264 -20.21 -0.56 -17.55
C CYS A 264 -19.26 0.23 -16.66
N ARG A 265 -19.58 0.36 -15.36
CA ARG A 265 -18.69 1.04 -14.38
C ARG A 265 -17.29 0.43 -14.34
N ILE A 266 -17.20 -0.89 -14.22
CA ILE A 266 -15.93 -1.61 -14.18
C ILE A 266 -15.15 -1.37 -15.48
N ARG A 267 -15.80 -1.44 -16.64
CA ARG A 267 -15.17 -1.21 -17.93
C ARG A 267 -14.65 0.21 -18.10
N ILE A 268 -15.42 1.21 -17.71
CA ILE A 268 -15.02 2.62 -17.76
C ILE A 268 -13.79 2.84 -16.85
N ARG A 269 -13.83 2.37 -15.61
CA ARG A 269 -12.70 2.51 -14.67
C ARG A 269 -11.44 1.82 -15.17
N ARG A 270 -11.55 0.62 -15.72
CA ARG A 270 -10.41 -0.10 -16.32
C ARG A 270 -9.87 0.60 -17.56
N ALA A 271 -10.72 1.17 -18.41
CA ALA A 271 -10.29 1.93 -19.60
C ALA A 271 -9.57 3.23 -19.23
N MET A 272 -9.98 3.89 -18.16
CA MET A 272 -9.28 5.07 -17.64
C MET A 272 -7.91 4.72 -17.06
N GLY A 273 -7.79 3.56 -16.43
CA GLY A 273 -6.60 3.14 -15.72
C GLY A 273 -6.39 3.91 -14.40
N LYS A 274 -5.64 3.32 -13.47
CA LYS A 274 -5.47 3.83 -12.09
C LYS A 274 -5.00 5.29 -12.00
N HIS A 275 -4.08 5.72 -12.87
CA HIS A 275 -3.52 7.08 -12.83
C HIS A 275 -4.51 8.18 -13.26
N ARG A 276 -5.58 7.83 -14.00
CA ARG A 276 -6.57 8.80 -14.47
C ARG A 276 -7.85 8.82 -13.63
N LEU A 277 -8.01 7.91 -12.67
CA LEU A 277 -9.21 7.88 -11.83
C LEU A 277 -9.38 9.17 -11.02
N ASN A 278 -8.30 9.83 -10.64
CA ASN A 278 -8.34 11.13 -9.95
C ASN A 278 -8.95 12.26 -10.80
N TYR A 279 -8.90 12.14 -12.13
CA TYR A 279 -9.49 13.12 -13.06
C TYR A 279 -10.95 12.82 -13.40
N MET A 280 -11.54 11.76 -12.82
CA MET A 280 -12.93 11.40 -13.11
C MET A 280 -13.92 12.49 -12.67
N SER A 281 -13.62 13.19 -11.58
CA SER A 281 -14.41 14.34 -11.09
C SER A 281 -14.42 15.53 -12.05
N THR A 282 -13.40 15.68 -12.90
CA THR A 282 -13.27 16.78 -13.88
C THR A 282 -13.94 16.49 -15.22
N LEU A 283 -14.42 15.27 -15.43
CA LEU A 283 -15.12 14.91 -16.67
C LEU A 283 -16.42 15.71 -16.81
N PRO A 284 -16.80 16.09 -18.05
CA PRO A 284 -18.06 16.79 -18.32
C PRO A 284 -19.25 15.83 -18.25
N LEU A 285 -19.48 15.19 -17.09
CA LEU A 285 -20.55 14.26 -16.82
C LEU A 285 -21.49 14.82 -15.73
N PRO A 286 -22.78 14.47 -15.72
CA PRO A 286 -23.68 14.77 -14.61
C PRO A 286 -23.16 14.20 -13.28
N GLU A 287 -23.34 14.95 -12.17
CA GLU A 287 -22.87 14.54 -10.84
C GLU A 287 -23.34 13.13 -10.40
N PRO A 288 -24.58 12.69 -10.65
CA PRO A 288 -24.99 11.33 -10.31
C PRO A 288 -24.16 10.25 -11.03
N ILE A 289 -23.74 10.52 -12.27
CA ILE A 289 -22.88 9.58 -13.03
C ILE A 289 -21.45 9.59 -12.47
N LYS A 290 -20.90 10.77 -12.15
CA LYS A 290 -19.59 10.87 -11.50
C LYS A 290 -19.57 10.12 -10.17
N ASN A 291 -20.56 10.37 -9.30
CA ASN A 291 -20.68 9.70 -8.01
C ASN A 291 -20.79 8.19 -8.16
N PHE A 292 -21.60 7.72 -9.12
CA PHE A 292 -21.68 6.30 -9.44
C PHE A 292 -20.35 5.69 -9.89
N LEU A 293 -19.59 6.37 -10.76
CA LEU A 293 -18.29 5.92 -11.23
C LEU A 293 -17.23 5.94 -10.12
N LEU A 294 -17.32 6.90 -9.19
CA LEU A 294 -16.39 7.06 -8.06
C LEU A 294 -16.75 6.21 -6.84
N HIS A 295 -17.83 5.44 -6.86
CA HIS A 295 -18.35 4.70 -5.69
C HIS A 295 -18.65 5.62 -4.50
N GLN A 296 -19.25 6.78 -4.74
CA GLN A 296 -19.60 7.80 -3.73
C GLN A 296 -21.11 7.84 -3.41
N ASN A 297 -21.84 6.79 -3.75
CA ASN A 297 -23.28 6.67 -3.46
C ASN A 297 -23.50 6.25 -2.02
#